data_8553fd10528c10033b1026ff70b1114d
#
_entry.id   8553fd10528c10033b1026ff70b1114d
#
_cell.length_a   1.000
_cell.length_b   1.000
_cell.length_c   1.000
_cell.angle_alpha   90.00
_cell.angle_beta   90.00
_cell.angle_gamma   90.00
#
_symmetry.space_group_name_H-M   'P 1'
#
loop_
_entity.id
_entity.type
_entity.pdbx_description
1 polymer ?
#
loop_
_entity_poly.entity_id
_entity_poly.type
_entity_poly.pdbx_seq_one_letter_code
_entity_poly.pdbx_strand_id
1 'polypeptide(L)'
;NYERPPLNIGYEHIDSADLLGNIERVAEEAIEKVHAPEFTGDGKTTLILKPSNLFLTIHESVGHPTELDRVYGYEANFAGTSLATTDNLHQLQYASPWINLVADRTQPQGRSTVAYDDEGVPAQRWYVVKDGILNDYLTDRETAFRLGRGSSNGSAFADSWSSTPMVRIPNLGLEPGKPGDSH
;
A
#
# COMPACT_ATOMS: atom_id res chain seq x y z
N ASN A 1 -19.28 7.15 -8.91
CA ASN A 1 -18.30 6.12 -8.62
C ASN A 1 -18.71 5.33 -7.38
N TYR A 2 -18.84 4.02 -7.51
CA TYR A 2 -19.12 3.15 -6.38
C TYR A 2 -17.84 2.50 -5.88
N GLU A 3 -17.48 2.75 -4.63
CA GLU A 3 -16.22 2.34 -4.06
C GLU A 3 -16.45 1.34 -2.93
N ARG A 4 -15.88 0.16 -3.08
CA ARG A 4 -15.73 -0.82 -2.00
C ARG A 4 -14.30 -1.33 -1.98
N PRO A 5 -13.74 -1.58 -0.81
CA PRO A 5 -12.42 -2.17 -0.72
C PRO A 5 -12.45 -3.56 -1.36
N PRO A 6 -11.45 -3.91 -2.17
CA PRO A 6 -11.33 -5.26 -2.70
C PRO A 6 -10.99 -6.22 -1.57
N LEU A 7 -11.76 -7.33 -1.48
CA LEU A 7 -11.55 -8.38 -0.49
C LEU A 7 -11.33 -9.73 -1.18
N ASN A 8 -10.62 -10.61 -0.52
CA ASN A 8 -10.40 -12.00 -0.95
C ASN A 8 -11.48 -12.92 -0.35
N ILE A 9 -12.73 -12.67 -0.74
CA ILE A 9 -13.91 -13.43 -0.35
C ILE A 9 -14.78 -13.72 -1.60
N GLY A 10 -15.86 -14.47 -1.42
CA GLY A 10 -16.69 -14.92 -2.51
C GLY A 10 -17.77 -13.94 -2.97
N TYR A 11 -18.85 -14.50 -3.55
CA TYR A 11 -19.98 -13.74 -4.09
C TYR A 11 -20.72 -12.92 -3.05
N GLU A 12 -20.64 -13.31 -1.77
CA GLU A 12 -21.17 -12.56 -0.64
C GLU A 12 -20.65 -11.11 -0.56
N HIS A 13 -19.46 -10.86 -1.11
CA HIS A 13 -18.94 -9.50 -1.23
C HIS A 13 -19.74 -8.67 -2.22
N ILE A 14 -20.14 -9.26 -3.33
CA ILE A 14 -20.97 -8.61 -4.34
C ILE A 14 -22.38 -8.37 -3.80
N ASP A 15 -22.99 -9.35 -3.15
CA ASP A 15 -24.31 -9.22 -2.55
C ASP A 15 -24.33 -8.12 -1.50
N SER A 16 -23.33 -8.09 -0.61
CA SER A 16 -23.21 -7.07 0.43
C SER A 16 -22.90 -5.67 -0.12
N ALA A 17 -22.49 -5.56 -1.39
CA ALA A 17 -22.23 -4.29 -2.05
C ALA A 17 -23.49 -3.50 -2.34
N ASP A 18 -24.65 -4.16 -2.41
CA ASP A 18 -25.95 -3.53 -2.75
C ASP A 18 -25.84 -2.59 -3.97
N LEU A 19 -25.33 -3.15 -5.07
CA LEU A 19 -25.05 -2.36 -6.28
C LEU A 19 -26.33 -1.70 -6.83
N LEU A 20 -27.46 -2.42 -6.80
CA LEU A 20 -28.73 -1.91 -7.31
C LEU A 20 -29.31 -0.82 -6.40
N GLY A 21 -29.24 -0.97 -5.07
CA GLY A 21 -29.69 0.05 -4.13
C GLY A 21 -28.88 1.34 -4.14
N ASN A 22 -27.66 1.29 -4.68
CA ASN A 22 -26.78 2.47 -4.80
C ASN A 22 -26.83 3.18 -6.16
N ILE A 23 -27.57 2.67 -7.16
CA ILE A 23 -27.57 3.22 -8.52
C ILE A 23 -28.00 4.69 -8.56
N GLU A 24 -29.10 5.04 -7.90
CA GLU A 24 -29.62 6.42 -7.90
C GLU A 24 -28.60 7.39 -7.30
N ARG A 25 -28.06 7.07 -6.12
CA ARG A 25 -27.02 7.87 -5.48
C ARG A 25 -25.80 8.07 -6.37
N VAL A 26 -25.33 7.01 -7.02
CA VAL A 26 -24.14 7.08 -7.91
C VAL A 26 -24.44 7.94 -9.14
N ALA A 27 -25.67 7.89 -9.68
CA ALA A 27 -26.07 8.72 -10.79
C ALA A 27 -26.14 10.21 -10.39
N GLU A 28 -26.72 10.51 -9.22
CA GLU A 28 -26.79 11.87 -8.67
C GLU A 28 -25.38 12.45 -8.44
N GLU A 29 -24.49 11.71 -7.78
CA GLU A 29 -23.10 12.12 -7.56
C GLU A 29 -22.34 12.36 -8.90
N ALA A 30 -22.62 11.57 -9.92
CA ALA A 30 -22.01 11.77 -11.24
C ALA A 30 -22.52 13.05 -11.92
N ILE A 31 -23.83 13.36 -11.80
CA ILE A 31 -24.42 14.58 -12.32
C ILE A 31 -23.87 15.81 -11.56
N GLU A 32 -23.80 15.73 -10.24
CA GLU A 32 -23.22 16.79 -9.41
C GLU A 32 -21.79 17.10 -9.83
N LYS A 33 -20.98 16.06 -10.05
CA LYS A 33 -19.59 16.22 -10.50
C LYS A 33 -19.48 16.89 -11.86
N VAL A 34 -20.37 16.61 -12.80
CA VAL A 34 -20.39 17.26 -14.13
C VAL A 34 -20.65 18.77 -14.02
N HIS A 35 -21.49 19.15 -13.05
CA HIS A 35 -21.86 20.56 -12.84
C HIS A 35 -21.01 21.26 -11.77
N ALA A 36 -20.07 20.55 -11.14
CA ALA A 36 -19.17 21.14 -10.15
C ALA A 36 -18.31 22.24 -10.80
N PRO A 37 -18.17 23.39 -10.15
CA PRO A 37 -17.29 24.44 -10.64
C PRO A 37 -15.82 23.95 -10.67
N GLU A 38 -15.09 24.44 -11.66
CA GLU A 38 -13.64 24.18 -11.71
C GLU A 38 -12.95 24.81 -10.50
N PHE A 39 -12.06 24.06 -9.86
CA PHE A 39 -11.24 24.61 -8.78
C PHE A 39 -10.20 25.57 -9.35
N THR A 40 -10.34 26.84 -9.03
CA THR A 40 -9.47 27.94 -9.53
C THR A 40 -8.48 28.43 -8.49
N GLY A 41 -8.35 27.75 -7.35
CA GLY A 41 -7.38 28.12 -6.31
C GLY A 41 -5.95 27.91 -6.76
N ASP A 42 -5.10 28.90 -6.53
CA ASP A 42 -3.65 28.83 -6.65
C ASP A 42 -3.00 28.78 -5.27
N GLY A 43 -1.93 28.03 -5.12
CA GLY A 43 -1.19 27.92 -3.88
C GLY A 43 -1.57 26.72 -2.99
N LYS A 44 -1.18 26.80 -1.72
CA LYS A 44 -1.37 25.72 -0.75
C LYS A 44 -2.80 25.73 -0.20
N THR A 45 -3.43 24.55 -0.21
CA THR A 45 -4.75 24.35 0.40
C THR A 45 -4.79 23.03 1.18
N THR A 46 -5.76 22.90 2.07
CA THR A 46 -6.01 21.63 2.77
C THR A 46 -6.82 20.71 1.86
N LEU A 47 -6.36 19.48 1.70
CA LEU A 47 -7.03 18.43 0.93
C LEU A 47 -7.46 17.30 1.86
N ILE A 48 -8.75 16.96 1.82
CA ILE A 48 -9.31 15.82 2.53
C ILE A 48 -9.48 14.68 1.54
N LEU A 49 -8.73 13.60 1.72
CA LEU A 49 -8.76 12.42 0.86
C LEU A 49 -9.52 11.28 1.53
N LYS A 50 -10.49 10.71 0.83
CA LYS A 50 -11.13 9.47 1.27
C LYS A 50 -10.18 8.27 1.12
N PRO A 51 -10.35 7.19 1.91
CA PRO A 51 -9.51 5.98 1.80
C PRO A 51 -9.46 5.41 0.38
N SER A 52 -10.58 5.43 -0.34
CA SER A 52 -10.71 5.00 -1.73
C SER A 52 -9.87 5.80 -2.74
N ASN A 53 -9.46 7.00 -2.37
CA ASN A 53 -8.53 7.82 -3.16
C ASN A 53 -7.07 7.61 -2.74
N LEU A 54 -6.86 7.29 -1.45
CA LEU A 54 -5.52 7.13 -0.88
C LEU A 54 -4.85 5.81 -1.28
N PHE A 55 -5.60 4.74 -1.58
CA PHE A 55 -4.99 3.41 -1.78
C PHE A 55 -3.97 3.41 -2.90
N LEU A 56 -4.25 4.04 -4.03
CA LEU A 56 -3.32 4.13 -5.15
C LEU A 56 -2.13 5.03 -4.81
N THR A 57 -2.38 6.16 -4.14
CA THR A 57 -1.31 7.06 -3.70
C THR A 57 -0.33 6.35 -2.76
N ILE A 58 -0.83 5.59 -1.79
CA ILE A 58 0.02 4.81 -0.86
C ILE A 58 0.76 3.70 -1.62
N HIS A 59 0.10 3.03 -2.55
CA HIS A 59 0.70 1.99 -3.39
C HIS A 59 1.90 2.54 -4.17
N GLU A 60 1.74 3.65 -4.89
CA GLU A 60 2.78 4.22 -5.72
C GLU A 60 3.86 4.98 -4.93
N SER A 61 3.47 5.68 -3.85
CA SER A 61 4.38 6.55 -3.12
C SER A 61 5.13 5.85 -1.98
N VAL A 62 4.65 4.71 -1.50
CA VAL A 62 5.27 3.96 -0.40
C VAL A 62 5.49 2.50 -0.77
N GLY A 63 4.50 1.82 -1.33
CA GLY A 63 4.59 0.42 -1.65
C GLY A 63 5.77 0.14 -2.57
N HIS A 64 5.70 0.60 -3.80
CA HIS A 64 6.77 0.39 -4.79
C HIS A 64 8.14 0.94 -4.38
N PRO A 65 8.26 2.15 -3.81
CA PRO A 65 9.56 2.64 -3.37
C PRO A 65 10.23 1.82 -2.26
N THR A 66 9.49 1.02 -1.53
CA THR A 66 10.01 0.18 -0.44
C THR A 66 10.16 -1.29 -0.79
N GLU A 67 9.91 -1.69 -2.04
CA GLU A 67 10.32 -2.99 -2.59
C GLU A 67 11.84 -3.02 -2.67
N LEU A 68 12.47 -3.90 -1.89
CA LEU A 68 13.94 -3.85 -1.70
C LEU A 68 14.72 -4.27 -2.94
N ASP A 69 14.18 -5.11 -3.80
CA ASP A 69 14.74 -5.44 -5.11
C ASP A 69 14.79 -4.21 -6.03
N ARG A 70 13.73 -3.37 -6.03
CA ARG A 70 13.71 -2.09 -6.73
C ARG A 70 14.74 -1.12 -6.14
N VAL A 71 14.85 -1.03 -4.81
CA VAL A 71 15.88 -0.23 -4.14
C VAL A 71 17.29 -0.63 -4.57
N TYR A 72 17.52 -1.93 -4.74
CA TYR A 72 18.79 -2.46 -5.25
C TYR A 72 18.98 -2.32 -6.76
N GLY A 73 17.98 -1.79 -7.48
CA GLY A 73 18.05 -1.51 -8.90
C GLY A 73 17.76 -2.72 -9.81
N TYR A 74 17.16 -3.79 -9.31
CA TYR A 74 16.83 -4.97 -10.13
C TYR A 74 15.80 -4.66 -11.22
N GLU A 75 14.97 -3.66 -11.01
CA GLU A 75 13.99 -3.19 -11.98
C GLU A 75 14.38 -1.84 -12.67
N ALA A 76 15.63 -1.41 -12.58
CA ALA A 76 16.06 -0.07 -12.98
C ALA A 76 15.77 0.27 -14.46
N ASN A 77 15.83 -0.72 -15.34
CA ASN A 77 15.54 -0.55 -16.78
C ASN A 77 14.03 -0.59 -17.11
N PHE A 78 13.19 -0.99 -16.19
CA PHE A 78 11.75 -1.16 -16.38
C PHE A 78 10.94 -0.17 -15.56
N ALA A 79 11.23 -0.05 -14.27
CA ALA A 79 10.46 0.70 -13.30
C ALA A 79 11.26 1.78 -12.55
N GLY A 80 12.53 1.97 -12.93
CA GLY A 80 13.42 2.93 -12.26
C GLY A 80 13.97 2.42 -10.93
N THR A 81 14.43 3.36 -10.11
CA THR A 81 14.99 3.09 -8.79
C THR A 81 14.15 3.75 -7.69
N SER A 82 14.63 3.75 -6.45
CA SER A 82 13.91 4.31 -5.32
C SER A 82 14.70 5.39 -4.59
N LEU A 83 13.97 6.36 -4.04
CA LEU A 83 14.50 7.33 -3.07
C LEU A 83 14.75 6.70 -1.68
N ALA A 84 14.07 5.58 -1.39
CA ALA A 84 14.18 4.87 -0.11
C ALA A 84 15.42 3.96 -0.09
N THR A 85 16.61 4.51 -0.34
CA THR A 85 17.86 3.76 -0.36
C THR A 85 18.21 3.17 1.01
N THR A 86 19.02 2.12 1.04
CA THR A 86 19.41 1.47 2.29
C THR A 86 20.15 2.39 3.26
N ASP A 87 20.87 3.39 2.75
CA ASP A 87 21.52 4.41 3.57
C ASP A 87 20.52 5.33 4.27
N ASN A 88 19.31 5.41 3.74
CA ASN A 88 18.23 6.21 4.28
C ASN A 88 17.37 5.48 5.33
N LEU A 89 17.61 4.19 5.55
CA LEU A 89 16.86 3.40 6.55
C LEU A 89 17.01 4.03 7.94
N HIS A 90 15.89 4.21 8.64
CA HIS A 90 15.79 4.87 9.94
C HIS A 90 16.21 6.36 9.98
N GLN A 91 16.41 6.98 8.81
CA GLN A 91 16.82 8.39 8.71
C GLN A 91 15.87 9.22 7.83
N LEU A 92 15.35 8.64 6.76
CA LEU A 92 14.48 9.36 5.82
C LEU A 92 13.16 9.75 6.48
N GLN A 93 12.93 11.04 6.61
CA GLN A 93 11.61 11.58 6.94
C GLN A 93 10.69 11.38 5.73
N TYR A 94 9.93 10.30 5.76
CA TYR A 94 9.05 9.89 4.66
C TYR A 94 7.72 10.64 4.67
N ALA A 95 7.23 10.92 5.88
CA ALA A 95 5.95 11.59 6.10
C ALA A 95 5.95 12.37 7.41
N SER A 96 4.82 13.01 7.74
CA SER A 96 4.62 13.63 9.05
C SER A 96 4.82 12.62 10.18
N PRO A 97 5.32 13.04 11.37
CA PRO A 97 5.51 12.16 12.53
C PRO A 97 4.26 11.40 13.01
N TRP A 98 3.09 11.83 12.61
CA TRP A 98 1.81 11.16 12.92
C TRP A 98 1.51 9.97 12.01
N ILE A 99 2.25 9.78 10.93
CA ILE A 99 1.98 8.79 9.89
C ILE A 99 2.69 7.49 10.20
N ASN A 100 1.89 6.43 10.32
CA ASN A 100 2.35 5.05 10.41
C ASN A 100 1.77 4.23 9.27
N LEU A 101 2.62 3.63 8.45
CA LEU A 101 2.23 2.76 7.36
C LEU A 101 2.67 1.33 7.65
N VAL A 102 1.72 0.43 7.58
CA VAL A 102 1.88 -0.98 7.96
C VAL A 102 1.70 -1.86 6.74
N ALA A 103 2.62 -2.78 6.56
CA ALA A 103 2.49 -3.91 5.66
C ALA A 103 1.99 -5.12 6.47
N ASP A 104 0.93 -5.77 6.00
CA ASP A 104 0.30 -6.87 6.73
C ASP A 104 -0.22 -7.97 5.80
N ARG A 105 0.47 -9.11 5.79
CA ARG A 105 0.02 -10.31 5.05
C ARG A 105 -0.88 -11.23 5.88
N THR A 106 -1.18 -10.85 7.13
CA THR A 106 -2.06 -11.59 8.03
C THR A 106 -3.46 -10.98 8.13
N GLN A 107 -3.70 -9.80 7.51
CA GLN A 107 -4.96 -9.08 7.57
C GLN A 107 -6.12 -9.94 7.06
N PRO A 108 -7.15 -10.21 7.88
CA PRO A 108 -8.28 -11.03 7.44
C PRO A 108 -8.92 -10.47 6.15
N GLN A 109 -9.19 -11.36 5.21
CA GLN A 109 -9.83 -11.05 3.91
C GLN A 109 -9.05 -10.08 3.00
N GLY A 110 -7.84 -9.69 3.38
CA GLY A 110 -6.99 -8.86 2.53
C GLY A 110 -6.56 -9.58 1.25
N ARG A 111 -6.37 -8.84 0.16
CA ARG A 111 -6.04 -9.41 -1.15
C ARG A 111 -4.69 -10.13 -1.20
N SER A 112 -3.73 -9.66 -0.40
CA SER A 112 -2.39 -10.24 -0.30
C SER A 112 -2.20 -11.09 0.96
N THR A 113 -3.30 -11.49 1.60
CA THR A 113 -3.25 -12.33 2.79
C THR A 113 -2.98 -13.78 2.40
N VAL A 114 -1.96 -14.34 3.00
CA VAL A 114 -1.49 -15.73 2.78
C VAL A 114 -0.98 -16.30 4.10
N ALA A 115 -0.80 -17.62 4.16
CA ALA A 115 -0.11 -18.25 5.30
C ALA A 115 1.42 -18.13 5.15
N TYR A 116 1.91 -18.31 3.92
CA TYR A 116 3.31 -18.23 3.53
C TYR A 116 3.43 -17.49 2.20
N ASP A 117 4.53 -16.80 1.97
CA ASP A 117 4.85 -16.26 0.67
C ASP A 117 5.34 -17.37 -0.31
N ASP A 118 5.63 -17.01 -1.56
CA ASP A 118 6.03 -17.98 -2.58
C ASP A 118 7.48 -18.51 -2.42
N GLU A 119 8.18 -18.06 -1.40
CA GLU A 119 9.47 -18.64 -0.93
C GLU A 119 9.31 -19.44 0.38
N GLY A 120 8.09 -19.65 0.87
CA GLY A 120 7.79 -20.40 2.08
C GLY A 120 8.06 -19.63 3.38
N VAL A 121 8.16 -18.32 3.34
CA VAL A 121 8.32 -17.47 4.54
C VAL A 121 6.95 -17.19 5.14
N PRO A 122 6.74 -17.39 6.47
CA PRO A 122 5.46 -17.12 7.11
C PRO A 122 5.03 -15.67 6.95
N ALA A 123 3.73 -15.46 6.76
CA ALA A 123 3.13 -14.14 6.70
C ALA A 123 3.38 -13.35 7.98
N GLN A 124 3.67 -12.06 7.82
CA GLN A 124 4.03 -11.16 8.91
C GLN A 124 3.29 -9.83 8.80
N ARG A 125 3.37 -9.05 9.88
CA ARG A 125 2.93 -7.66 9.95
C ARG A 125 4.07 -6.80 10.49
N TRP A 126 4.39 -5.69 9.80
CA TRP A 126 5.48 -4.79 10.19
C TRP A 126 5.21 -3.35 9.75
N TYR A 127 5.92 -2.40 10.36
CA TYR A 127 5.89 -1.01 9.94
C TYR A 127 6.87 -0.77 8.80
N VAL A 128 6.39 -0.26 7.68
CA VAL A 128 7.22 0.25 6.58
C VAL A 128 7.65 1.68 6.86
N VAL A 129 6.70 2.51 7.32
CA VAL A 129 6.96 3.84 7.87
C VAL A 129 6.44 3.87 9.30
N LYS A 130 7.25 4.33 10.24
CA LYS A 130 6.89 4.46 11.64
C LYS A 130 7.24 5.85 12.15
N ASP A 131 6.27 6.51 12.80
CA ASP A 131 6.41 7.89 13.28
C ASP A 131 6.99 8.83 12.19
N GLY A 132 6.51 8.63 10.94
CA GLY A 132 6.93 9.36 9.76
C GLY A 132 8.29 8.98 9.18
N ILE A 133 9.06 8.10 9.80
CA ILE A 133 10.40 7.70 9.37
C ILE A 133 10.34 6.37 8.60
N LEU A 134 11.13 6.26 7.53
CA LEU A 134 11.36 4.97 6.84
C LEU A 134 11.90 3.96 7.84
N ASN A 135 11.11 2.91 8.11
CA ASN A 135 11.42 1.96 9.18
C ASN A 135 11.85 0.60 8.65
N ASP A 136 11.30 0.16 7.52
CA ASP A 136 11.58 -1.14 6.95
C ASP A 136 11.22 -1.20 5.45
N TYR A 137 11.58 -2.30 4.82
CA TYR A 137 11.31 -2.62 3.43
C TYR A 137 10.36 -3.79 3.28
N LEU A 138 9.88 -4.00 2.06
CA LEU A 138 9.30 -5.24 1.58
C LEU A 138 10.45 -6.10 1.06
N THR A 139 10.55 -7.36 1.52
CA THR A 139 11.71 -8.20 1.23
C THR A 139 11.32 -9.62 0.80
N ASP A 140 12.11 -10.21 -0.08
CA ASP A 140 12.25 -11.63 -0.27
C ASP A 140 13.48 -12.16 0.49
N ARG A 141 13.81 -13.44 0.34
CA ARG A 141 14.95 -14.05 1.05
C ARG A 141 16.29 -13.51 0.59
N GLU A 142 16.45 -13.26 -0.71
CA GLU A 142 17.68 -12.72 -1.27
C GLU A 142 17.95 -11.30 -0.79
N THR A 143 16.98 -10.41 -0.95
CA THR A 143 17.13 -9.00 -0.58
C THR A 143 17.27 -8.82 0.94
N ALA A 144 16.58 -9.63 1.74
CA ALA A 144 16.74 -9.64 3.19
C ALA A 144 18.17 -10.06 3.59
N PHE A 145 18.70 -11.12 2.97
CA PHE A 145 20.08 -11.55 3.20
C PHE A 145 21.09 -10.46 2.80
N ARG A 146 20.88 -9.84 1.65
CA ARG A 146 21.74 -8.74 1.16
C ARG A 146 21.70 -7.52 2.09
N LEU A 147 20.55 -7.26 2.75
CA LEU A 147 20.43 -6.23 3.78
C LEU A 147 21.08 -6.61 5.12
N GLY A 148 21.62 -7.82 5.25
CA GLY A 148 22.21 -8.35 6.49
C GLY A 148 21.19 -8.90 7.49
N ARG A 149 19.97 -9.25 7.04
CA ARG A 149 18.94 -9.85 7.89
C ARG A 149 18.96 -11.37 7.86
N GLY A 150 18.56 -11.97 8.97
CA GLY A 150 18.45 -13.44 9.08
C GLY A 150 17.23 -14.04 8.40
N SER A 151 16.20 -13.24 8.12
CA SER A 151 14.97 -13.68 7.46
C SER A 151 14.30 -12.55 6.69
N SER A 152 13.55 -12.91 5.65
CA SER A 152 12.61 -12.05 4.93
C SER A 152 11.37 -11.77 5.78
N ASN A 153 10.64 -10.70 5.43
CA ASN A 153 9.33 -10.42 6.01
C ASN A 153 8.16 -11.01 5.19
N GLY A 154 8.47 -11.87 4.20
CA GLY A 154 7.45 -12.63 3.50
C GLY A 154 6.75 -11.86 2.39
N SER A 155 7.48 -11.08 1.60
CA SER A 155 6.91 -10.31 0.48
C SER A 155 7.19 -10.90 -0.90
N ALA A 156 7.71 -12.12 -0.98
CA ALA A 156 7.93 -12.80 -2.25
C ALA A 156 6.59 -13.20 -2.89
N PHE A 157 6.46 -12.93 -4.19
CA PHE A 157 5.29 -13.26 -4.98
C PHE A 157 5.70 -13.68 -6.39
N ALA A 158 5.11 -14.75 -6.88
CA ALA A 158 5.21 -15.21 -8.27
C ALA A 158 3.83 -15.17 -8.93
N ASP A 159 3.75 -14.64 -10.13
CA ASP A 159 2.51 -14.55 -10.87
C ASP A 159 2.06 -15.90 -11.47
N SER A 160 2.97 -16.89 -11.50
CA SER A 160 2.67 -18.27 -11.89
C SER A 160 3.65 -19.24 -11.26
N TRP A 161 3.33 -20.53 -11.30
CA TRP A 161 4.18 -21.62 -10.80
C TRP A 161 5.55 -21.71 -11.51
N SER A 162 5.67 -21.16 -12.71
CA SER A 162 6.90 -21.16 -13.51
C SER A 162 7.68 -19.84 -13.43
N SER A 163 7.15 -18.85 -12.74
CA SER A 163 7.80 -17.55 -12.58
C SER A 163 8.73 -17.52 -11.37
N THR A 164 9.81 -16.78 -11.49
CA THR A 164 10.67 -16.49 -10.33
C THR A 164 9.93 -15.53 -9.40
N PRO A 165 9.85 -15.84 -8.11
CA PRO A 165 9.31 -14.89 -7.14
C PRO A 165 10.11 -13.60 -7.12
N MET A 166 9.44 -12.48 -6.88
CA MET A 166 10.03 -11.16 -6.73
C MET A 166 9.33 -10.43 -5.59
N VAL A 167 9.91 -9.35 -5.11
CA VAL A 167 9.26 -8.56 -4.05
C VAL A 167 8.01 -7.89 -4.59
N ARG A 168 6.90 -8.01 -3.87
CA ARG A 168 5.63 -7.34 -4.21
C ARG A 168 4.93 -6.81 -2.97
N ILE A 169 4.14 -5.76 -3.21
CA ILE A 169 3.42 -5.03 -2.17
C ILE A 169 2.38 -5.94 -1.51
N PRO A 170 2.45 -6.14 -0.18
CA PRO A 170 1.41 -6.84 0.58
C PRO A 170 0.17 -5.94 0.78
N ASN A 171 -0.76 -6.33 1.66
CA ASN A 171 -1.76 -5.39 2.13
C ASN A 171 -1.03 -4.25 2.86
N LEU A 172 -1.13 -3.05 2.32
CA LEU A 172 -0.46 -1.86 2.85
C LEU A 172 -1.52 -0.87 3.31
N GLY A 173 -1.43 -0.43 4.55
CA GLY A 173 -2.42 0.44 5.17
C GLY A 173 -1.83 1.56 6.00
N LEU A 174 -2.57 2.66 6.06
CA LEU A 174 -2.32 3.76 6.98
C LEU A 174 -3.02 3.43 8.31
N GLU A 175 -2.29 3.48 9.42
CA GLU A 175 -2.91 3.34 10.73
C GLU A 175 -3.71 4.60 11.11
N PRO A 176 -4.84 4.44 11.81
CA PRO A 176 -5.55 5.58 12.36
C PRO A 176 -4.65 6.38 13.31
N GLY A 177 -4.78 7.72 13.26
CA GLY A 177 -4.15 8.61 14.25
C GLY A 177 -4.65 8.30 15.66
N LYS A 178 -3.86 8.65 16.66
CA LYS A 178 -4.28 8.50 18.07
C LYS A 178 -5.35 9.55 18.41
N PRO A 179 -6.32 9.21 19.29
CA PRO A 179 -7.25 10.20 19.82
C PRO A 179 -6.48 11.36 20.46
N GLY A 180 -6.68 12.57 19.98
CA GLY A 180 -5.98 13.77 20.44
C GLY A 180 -4.84 14.27 19.55
N ASP A 181 -4.46 13.53 18.51
CA ASP A 181 -3.59 14.04 17.45
C ASP A 181 -4.39 15.11 16.68
N SER A 182 -4.16 16.38 17.03
CA SER A 182 -4.75 17.55 16.33
C SER A 182 -3.75 18.08 15.33
N HIS A 183 -4.22 18.35 14.14
CA HIS A 183 -3.46 19.01 13.07
C HIS A 183 -3.38 20.52 13.26
#